data_b2257ea129eeae8e19341b5343f6e2cb
#
_entry.id   b2257ea129eeae8e19341b5343f6e2cb
#
_cell.length_a   1.000
_cell.length_b   1.000
_cell.length_c   1.000
_cell.angle_alpha   90.00
_cell.angle_beta   90.00
_cell.angle_gamma   90.00
#
_symmetry.space_group_name_H-M   'P 1'
#
loop_
_entity.id
_entity.type
_entity.pdbx_description
1 polymer ?
#
loop_
_entity_poly.entity_id
_entity_poly.type
_entity_poly.pdbx_seq_one_letter_code
_entity_poly.pdbx_strand_id
1 'polypeptide(L)'
;MKETSEDNPDPEDKSTDDTDSILKVITRRKWGAQASRTPKKQRLKHPVNFVRFLDTTTDADSYEDCSEYMKEVQKFRMFTGDTDIPYNFVVGSDSLVYEGVGWKVEVDRPLKLRYLLGDCLDIAFIGDLEDGFMPSSEMFKAAIDVIKYGIEKNYISPTYLQLPLDGWRPSYFLKPHR
;
A
#
# COMPACT_ATOMS: atom_id res chain seq x y z
N MET A 1 -34.74 47.31 -44.54
CA MET A 1 -33.38 46.97 -44.19
C MET A 1 -33.29 46.83 -42.70
N LYS A 2 -33.29 45.60 -42.20
CA LYS A 2 -33.01 45.27 -40.79
C LYS A 2 -32.16 43.98 -40.79
N GLU A 3 -30.91 44.17 -40.45
CA GLU A 3 -30.00 43.04 -40.19
C GLU A 3 -30.32 42.46 -38.83
N THR A 4 -30.62 41.22 -38.83
CA THR A 4 -30.71 40.41 -37.60
C THR A 4 -29.37 39.73 -37.40
N SER A 5 -28.67 40.10 -36.32
CA SER A 5 -27.50 39.42 -35.85
C SER A 5 -27.90 38.11 -35.20
N GLU A 6 -27.43 37.00 -35.75
CA GLU A 6 -27.52 35.68 -35.15
C GLU A 6 -26.51 35.58 -34.01
N ASP A 7 -27.03 35.40 -32.81
CA ASP A 7 -26.27 34.99 -31.63
C ASP A 7 -25.87 33.54 -31.80
N ASN A 8 -24.58 33.29 -31.88
CA ASN A 8 -23.98 31.97 -31.90
C ASN A 8 -23.62 31.62 -30.46
N PRO A 9 -24.17 30.57 -29.85
CA PRO A 9 -23.76 30.18 -28.52
C PRO A 9 -22.37 29.55 -28.56
N ASP A 10 -21.49 30.01 -27.67
CA ASP A 10 -20.16 29.47 -27.40
C ASP A 10 -20.20 27.95 -27.18
N PRO A 11 -19.23 27.19 -27.70
CA PRO A 11 -19.10 25.80 -27.37
C PRO A 11 -18.64 25.66 -25.91
N GLU A 12 -19.47 25.00 -25.12
CA GLU A 12 -19.16 24.59 -23.75
C GLU A 12 -17.77 23.93 -23.71
N ASP A 13 -16.91 24.55 -22.93
CA ASP A 13 -15.61 24.02 -22.52
C ASP A 13 -15.83 22.71 -21.71
N LYS A 14 -15.79 21.60 -22.41
CA LYS A 14 -15.64 20.27 -21.77
C LYS A 14 -14.21 20.15 -21.32
N SER A 15 -13.92 20.70 -20.14
CA SER A 15 -12.74 20.33 -19.39
C SER A 15 -12.89 18.84 -18.99
N THR A 16 -12.42 17.95 -19.87
CA THR A 16 -12.11 16.58 -19.48
C THR A 16 -10.94 16.68 -18.52
N ASP A 17 -11.25 16.59 -17.24
CA ASP A 17 -10.28 16.42 -16.17
C ASP A 17 -9.74 14.96 -16.25
N ASP A 18 -8.97 14.69 -17.29
CA ASP A 18 -8.11 13.53 -17.43
C ASP A 18 -6.87 13.76 -16.55
N THR A 19 -7.09 13.87 -15.24
CA THR A 19 -6.03 13.65 -14.27
C THR A 19 -5.76 12.15 -14.23
N ASP A 20 -4.96 11.68 -15.18
CA ASP A 20 -4.23 10.42 -15.09
C ASP A 20 -3.50 10.45 -13.73
N SER A 21 -4.06 9.78 -12.72
CA SER A 21 -3.58 9.85 -11.35
C SER A 21 -2.24 9.13 -11.25
N ILE A 22 -1.16 9.87 -11.52
CA ILE A 22 0.20 9.35 -11.42
C ILE A 22 0.47 9.07 -9.94
N LEU A 23 0.38 7.81 -9.56
CA LEU A 23 0.77 7.37 -8.22
C LEU A 23 2.24 7.72 -7.96
N LYS A 24 2.48 8.63 -7.01
CA LYS A 24 3.82 9.00 -6.60
C LYS A 24 4.34 8.03 -5.55
N VAL A 25 5.34 7.24 -5.90
CA VAL A 25 5.95 6.26 -5.00
C VAL A 25 7.43 6.60 -4.78
N ILE A 26 7.85 6.58 -3.53
CA ILE A 26 9.26 6.59 -3.15
C ILE A 26 9.81 5.19 -3.43
N THR A 27 10.55 5.07 -4.53
CA THR A 27 11.06 3.77 -5.00
C THR A 27 12.10 3.19 -4.03
N ARG A 28 12.30 1.89 -4.10
CA ARG A 28 13.33 1.17 -3.32
C ARG A 28 14.71 1.85 -3.40
N ARG A 29 15.11 2.30 -4.57
CA ARG A 29 16.37 3.03 -4.76
C ARG A 29 16.41 4.36 -4.01
N LYS A 30 15.27 5.09 -4.00
CA LYS A 30 15.21 6.41 -3.34
C LYS A 30 15.33 6.32 -1.83
N TRP A 31 14.67 5.32 -1.19
CA TRP A 31 14.79 5.16 0.25
C TRP A 31 16.00 4.31 0.67
N GLY A 32 16.81 3.81 -0.27
CA GLY A 32 18.06 3.11 0.02
C GLY A 32 17.90 1.64 0.40
N ALA A 33 16.93 0.93 -0.18
CA ALA A 33 16.72 -0.49 0.05
C ALA A 33 17.96 -1.34 -0.26
N GLN A 34 18.18 -2.34 0.58
CA GLN A 34 19.14 -3.42 0.28
C GLN A 34 18.55 -4.40 -0.74
N ALA A 35 19.45 -5.14 -1.40
CA ALA A 35 19.02 -6.25 -2.24
C ALA A 35 18.35 -7.35 -1.41
N SER A 36 17.28 -7.94 -1.93
CA SER A 36 16.63 -9.09 -1.32
C SER A 36 17.58 -10.28 -1.19
N ARG A 37 17.48 -11.05 -0.10
CA ARG A 37 18.32 -12.24 0.14
C ARG A 37 18.11 -13.35 -0.88
N THR A 38 16.90 -13.46 -1.43
CA THR A 38 16.55 -14.53 -2.37
C THR A 38 16.15 -13.92 -3.71
N PRO A 39 16.94 -14.13 -4.77
CA PRO A 39 16.63 -13.55 -6.09
C PRO A 39 15.35 -14.12 -6.73
N LYS A 40 14.91 -15.31 -6.31
CA LYS A 40 13.72 -16.00 -6.83
C LYS A 40 12.58 -15.93 -5.82
N LYS A 41 12.03 -14.74 -5.62
CA LYS A 41 10.80 -14.59 -4.84
C LYS A 41 9.61 -15.15 -5.61
N GLN A 42 8.67 -15.72 -4.87
CA GLN A 42 7.38 -16.12 -5.43
C GLN A 42 6.68 -14.88 -5.96
N ARG A 43 6.10 -14.99 -7.15
CA ARG A 43 5.37 -13.89 -7.78
C ARG A 43 3.92 -13.92 -7.38
N LEU A 44 3.36 -12.75 -7.09
CA LEU A 44 1.92 -12.58 -6.98
C LEU A 44 1.25 -12.87 -8.31
N LYS A 45 0.13 -13.57 -8.26
CA LYS A 45 -0.77 -13.73 -9.40
C LYS A 45 -1.72 -12.54 -9.47
N HIS A 46 -1.80 -11.91 -10.61
CA HIS A 46 -2.65 -10.75 -10.84
C HIS A 46 -3.89 -11.10 -11.66
N PRO A 47 -5.00 -10.37 -11.44
CA PRO A 47 -5.20 -9.40 -10.33
C PRO A 47 -5.34 -10.10 -8.98
N VAL A 48 -4.84 -9.48 -7.91
CA VAL A 48 -5.07 -9.98 -6.55
C VAL A 48 -6.52 -9.69 -6.12
N ASN A 49 -7.10 -10.60 -5.33
CA ASN A 49 -8.48 -10.46 -4.85
C ASN A 49 -8.56 -9.91 -3.42
N PHE A 50 -7.44 -9.77 -2.74
CA PHE A 50 -7.38 -9.28 -1.37
C PHE A 50 -6.36 -8.15 -1.26
N VAL A 51 -6.73 -7.11 -0.51
CA VAL A 51 -5.83 -6.06 -0.03
C VAL A 51 -5.90 -6.05 1.48
N ARG A 52 -4.75 -6.12 2.13
CA ARG A 52 -4.64 -6.11 3.58
C ARG A 52 -3.96 -4.83 4.04
N PHE A 53 -4.57 -4.15 5.01
CA PHE A 53 -3.95 -3.06 5.73
C PHE A 53 -3.29 -3.60 7.00
N LEU A 54 -2.12 -3.07 7.31
CA LEU A 54 -1.27 -3.48 8.44
C LEU A 54 -0.67 -2.24 9.08
N ASP A 55 -0.21 -2.39 10.30
CA ASP A 55 0.74 -1.49 10.93
C ASP A 55 2.16 -2.08 10.87
N THR A 56 3.14 -1.25 11.16
CA THR A 56 4.53 -1.66 11.19
C THR A 56 5.02 -2.05 12.58
N THR A 57 4.14 -2.02 13.60
CA THR A 57 4.43 -2.32 15.00
C THR A 57 5.58 -1.49 15.59
N THR A 58 5.60 -0.19 15.29
CA THR A 58 6.62 0.73 15.77
C THR A 58 6.00 2.07 16.10
N ASP A 59 6.52 2.75 17.12
CA ASP A 59 6.14 4.11 17.48
C ASP A 59 6.31 5.06 16.28
N ALA A 60 5.20 5.57 15.77
CA ALA A 60 5.19 6.52 14.67
C ALA A 60 5.84 7.86 15.07
N ASP A 61 5.78 8.20 16.35
CA ASP A 61 6.26 9.48 16.88
C ASP A 61 7.79 9.60 16.94
N SER A 62 8.52 8.49 16.78
CA SER A 62 9.97 8.45 16.88
C SER A 62 10.71 8.63 15.54
N TYR A 63 10.00 8.66 14.41
CA TYR A 63 10.64 8.72 13.09
C TYR A 63 10.21 9.94 12.28
N GLU A 64 11.09 10.92 12.22
CA GLU A 64 10.97 12.06 11.30
C GLU A 64 11.34 11.68 9.87
N ASP A 65 12.21 10.65 9.68
CA ASP A 65 12.65 10.14 8.36
C ASP A 65 12.11 8.74 8.07
N CYS A 66 11.02 8.68 7.31
CA CYS A 66 10.42 7.42 6.90
C CYS A 66 11.36 6.55 6.05
N SER A 67 12.30 7.13 5.33
CA SER A 67 13.28 6.37 4.53
C SER A 67 14.26 5.62 5.43
N GLU A 68 14.70 6.23 6.52
CA GLU A 68 15.56 5.54 7.49
C GLU A 68 14.82 4.43 8.19
N TYR A 69 13.59 4.69 8.60
CA TYR A 69 12.71 3.68 9.16
C TYR A 69 12.53 2.47 8.23
N MET A 70 12.26 2.69 6.94
CA MET A 70 12.13 1.63 5.93
C MET A 70 13.39 0.75 5.86
N LYS A 71 14.59 1.35 5.93
CA LYS A 71 15.87 0.63 5.96
C LYS A 71 16.01 -0.23 7.22
N GLU A 72 15.66 0.31 8.36
CA GLU A 72 15.75 -0.41 9.64
C GLU A 72 14.78 -1.59 9.69
N VAL A 73 13.52 -1.41 9.27
CA VAL A 73 12.55 -2.49 9.18
C VAL A 73 13.04 -3.59 8.24
N GLN A 74 13.52 -3.23 7.05
CA GLN A 74 14.06 -4.21 6.11
C GLN A 74 15.22 -4.99 6.73
N LYS A 75 16.18 -4.28 7.33
CA LYS A 75 17.35 -4.89 7.97
C LYS A 75 16.97 -5.84 9.09
N PHE A 76 16.06 -5.41 9.96
CA PHE A 76 15.56 -6.23 11.07
C PHE A 76 14.85 -7.49 10.58
N ARG A 77 13.95 -7.36 9.62
CA ARG A 77 13.19 -8.49 9.07
C ARG A 77 14.11 -9.48 8.35
N MET A 78 15.08 -8.99 7.59
CA MET A 78 16.09 -9.84 6.98
C MET A 78 16.99 -10.52 8.02
N PHE A 79 17.31 -9.86 9.13
CA PHE A 79 18.05 -10.47 10.22
C PHE A 79 17.25 -11.59 10.90
N THR A 80 15.95 -11.44 11.05
CA THR A 80 15.06 -12.45 11.68
C THR A 80 14.62 -13.57 10.75
N GLY A 81 15.04 -13.58 9.48
CA GLY A 81 14.87 -14.71 8.57
C GLY A 81 14.02 -14.44 7.33
N ASP A 82 13.38 -13.28 7.22
CA ASP A 82 12.66 -12.91 6.00
C ASP A 82 13.64 -12.62 4.85
N THR A 83 13.15 -12.71 3.63
CA THR A 83 13.97 -12.43 2.44
C THR A 83 14.10 -10.93 2.15
N ASP A 84 13.15 -10.13 2.68
CA ASP A 84 13.06 -8.70 2.46
C ASP A 84 12.09 -8.05 3.47
N ILE A 85 11.76 -6.78 3.25
CA ILE A 85 10.68 -6.09 3.96
C ILE A 85 9.33 -6.80 3.71
N PRO A 86 8.49 -7.03 4.74
CA PRO A 86 7.31 -7.89 4.64
C PRO A 86 6.05 -7.16 4.15
N TYR A 87 6.21 -6.13 3.32
CA TYR A 87 5.11 -5.33 2.79
C TYR A 87 5.29 -5.07 1.30
N ASN A 88 4.18 -5.01 0.56
CA ASN A 88 4.21 -4.57 -0.84
C ASN A 88 4.43 -3.07 -0.94
N PHE A 89 3.67 -2.31 -0.13
CA PHE A 89 3.81 -0.86 0.00
C PHE A 89 3.69 -0.44 1.46
N VAL A 90 4.30 0.69 1.79
CA VAL A 90 4.22 1.29 3.12
C VAL A 90 3.82 2.75 2.96
N VAL A 91 2.87 3.20 3.77
CA VAL A 91 2.49 4.61 3.87
C VAL A 91 3.18 5.19 5.10
N GLY A 92 4.03 6.17 4.87
CA GLY A 92 4.77 6.85 5.93
C GLY A 92 3.89 7.81 6.73
N SER A 93 4.37 8.22 7.90
CA SER A 93 3.76 9.28 8.70
C SER A 93 3.75 10.64 7.98
N ASP A 94 4.61 10.80 6.98
CA ASP A 94 4.62 11.91 6.03
C ASP A 94 3.56 11.82 4.92
N SER A 95 2.71 10.78 4.98
CA SER A 95 1.66 10.47 4.00
C SER A 95 2.19 10.16 2.58
N LEU A 96 3.48 9.84 2.44
CA LEU A 96 4.03 9.36 1.19
C LEU A 96 3.96 7.83 1.10
N VAL A 97 3.90 7.31 -0.13
CA VAL A 97 3.92 5.87 -0.40
C VAL A 97 5.33 5.41 -0.68
N TYR A 98 5.80 4.43 0.05
CA TYR A 98 7.11 3.79 -0.10
C TYR A 98 6.95 2.41 -0.73
N GLU A 99 7.76 2.12 -1.74
CA GLU A 99 7.80 0.81 -2.37
C GLU A 99 8.51 -0.20 -1.45
N GLY A 100 7.78 -1.20 -0.98
CA GLY A 100 8.35 -2.35 -0.29
C GLY A 100 8.88 -3.39 -1.30
N VAL A 101 8.23 -4.56 -1.41
CA VAL A 101 8.55 -5.53 -2.47
C VAL A 101 7.81 -5.24 -3.79
N GLY A 102 6.94 -4.25 -3.81
CA GLY A 102 6.22 -3.77 -4.99
C GLY A 102 5.08 -4.69 -5.45
N TRP A 103 4.63 -4.50 -6.67
CA TRP A 103 3.43 -5.13 -7.21
C TRP A 103 3.55 -6.62 -7.48
N LYS A 104 4.73 -7.10 -7.85
CA LYS A 104 4.90 -8.41 -8.50
C LYS A 104 5.41 -9.51 -7.58
N VAL A 105 5.79 -9.17 -6.37
CA VAL A 105 6.43 -10.09 -5.43
C VAL A 105 5.52 -10.36 -4.26
N GLU A 106 5.36 -11.64 -3.92
CA GLU A 106 4.69 -12.05 -2.71
C GLU A 106 5.58 -11.75 -1.49
N VAL A 107 4.98 -11.18 -0.44
CA VAL A 107 5.69 -10.96 0.83
C VAL A 107 5.87 -12.26 1.59
N ASP A 108 6.91 -12.34 2.41
CA ASP A 108 7.09 -13.49 3.29
C ASP A 108 5.95 -13.55 4.32
N ARG A 109 5.30 -14.72 4.40
CA ARG A 109 4.20 -15.00 5.33
C ARG A 109 4.31 -16.41 5.89
N PRO A 110 3.84 -16.64 7.13
CA PRO A 110 3.64 -17.99 7.63
C PRO A 110 2.77 -18.82 6.67
N LEU A 111 3.13 -20.08 6.44
CA LEU A 111 2.43 -20.96 5.50
C LEU A 111 0.92 -20.98 5.71
N LYS A 112 0.47 -21.01 6.97
CA LYS A 112 -0.96 -21.01 7.31
C LYS A 112 -1.67 -19.77 6.77
N LEU A 113 -1.05 -18.59 6.91
CA LEU A 113 -1.62 -17.33 6.43
C LEU A 113 -1.63 -17.28 4.90
N ARG A 114 -0.60 -17.83 4.26
CA ARG A 114 -0.53 -17.98 2.80
C ARG A 114 -1.67 -18.83 2.25
N TYR A 115 -2.00 -19.95 2.90
CA TYR A 115 -3.13 -20.80 2.48
C TYR A 115 -4.48 -20.10 2.62
N LEU A 116 -4.62 -19.26 3.64
CA LEU A 116 -5.88 -18.58 3.92
C LEU A 116 -6.14 -17.38 3.02
N LEU A 117 -5.10 -16.60 2.73
CA LEU A 117 -5.24 -15.35 1.98
C LEU A 117 -5.01 -15.52 0.47
N GLY A 118 -4.26 -16.57 0.06
CA GLY A 118 -3.85 -16.69 -1.34
C GLY A 118 -3.06 -15.47 -1.80
N ASP A 119 -3.35 -14.99 -3.01
CA ASP A 119 -2.73 -13.78 -3.56
C ASP A 119 -3.33 -12.52 -2.91
N CYS A 120 -2.55 -11.83 -2.11
CA CYS A 120 -2.95 -10.66 -1.33
C CYS A 120 -1.87 -9.58 -1.41
N LEU A 121 -2.29 -8.33 -1.62
CA LEU A 121 -1.41 -7.16 -1.55
C LEU A 121 -1.42 -6.60 -0.14
N ASP A 122 -0.26 -6.41 0.45
CA ASP A 122 -0.09 -5.84 1.78
C ASP A 122 0.35 -4.38 1.71
N ILE A 123 -0.44 -3.50 2.32
CA ILE A 123 -0.14 -2.08 2.49
C ILE A 123 -0.04 -1.81 4.00
N ALA A 124 1.13 -1.42 4.48
CA ALA A 124 1.33 -1.10 5.89
C ALA A 124 1.32 0.41 6.12
N PHE A 125 0.92 0.82 7.31
CA PHE A 125 1.08 2.19 7.81
C PHE A 125 2.20 2.21 8.84
N ILE A 126 3.10 3.20 8.77
CA ILE A 126 4.11 3.39 9.82
C ILE A 126 3.39 3.83 11.09
N GLY A 127 3.42 3.00 12.10
CA GLY A 127 2.79 3.22 13.40
C GLY A 127 2.48 1.90 14.10
N ASP A 128 2.10 1.96 15.36
CA ASP A 128 1.72 0.82 16.19
C ASP A 128 0.26 0.95 16.67
N LEU A 129 -0.62 0.10 16.16
CA LEU A 129 -2.03 0.08 16.53
C LEU A 129 -2.23 -0.38 17.98
N GLU A 130 -1.34 -1.19 18.54
CA GLU A 130 -1.43 -1.64 19.94
C GLU A 130 -1.18 -0.48 20.91
N ASP A 131 -0.37 0.51 20.50
CA ASP A 131 -0.13 1.76 21.25
C ASP A 131 -1.14 2.86 20.94
N GLY A 132 -2.21 2.55 20.21
CA GLY A 132 -3.30 3.48 19.92
C GLY A 132 -3.07 4.37 18.69
N PHE A 133 -2.08 4.09 17.89
CA PHE A 133 -1.88 4.77 16.61
C PHE A 133 -3.09 4.59 15.69
N MET A 134 -3.50 5.69 15.06
CA MET A 134 -4.50 5.66 13.99
C MET A 134 -3.95 6.43 12.79
N PRO A 135 -3.94 5.81 11.59
CA PRO A 135 -3.51 6.51 10.39
C PRO A 135 -4.33 7.77 10.15
N SER A 136 -3.68 8.84 9.73
CA SER A 136 -4.37 10.09 9.36
C SER A 136 -5.24 9.91 8.11
N SER A 137 -6.13 10.88 7.84
CA SER A 137 -6.94 10.90 6.62
C SER A 137 -6.06 10.94 5.36
N GLU A 138 -4.94 11.64 5.43
CA GLU A 138 -3.95 11.76 4.35
C GLU A 138 -3.23 10.42 4.09
N MET A 139 -2.86 9.71 5.14
CA MET A 139 -2.29 8.36 5.04
C MET A 139 -3.28 7.38 4.41
N PHE A 140 -4.56 7.40 4.86
CA PHE A 140 -5.60 6.58 4.24
C PHE A 140 -5.82 6.94 2.77
N LYS A 141 -5.83 8.24 2.45
CA LYS A 141 -5.94 8.69 1.06
C LYS A 141 -4.79 8.14 0.21
N ALA A 142 -3.56 8.21 0.69
CA ALA A 142 -2.40 7.65 0.00
C ALA A 142 -2.53 6.14 -0.26
N ALA A 143 -3.00 5.37 0.74
CA ALA A 143 -3.26 3.94 0.56
C ALA A 143 -4.36 3.65 -0.47
N ILE A 144 -5.44 4.45 -0.49
CA ILE A 144 -6.51 4.32 -1.49
C ILE A 144 -6.00 4.69 -2.89
N ASP A 145 -5.10 5.64 -3.02
CA ASP A 145 -4.51 5.99 -4.33
C ASP A 145 -3.64 4.83 -4.86
N VAL A 146 -2.93 4.08 -3.99
CA VAL A 146 -2.27 2.81 -4.37
C VAL A 146 -3.28 1.82 -4.92
N ILE A 147 -4.42 1.63 -4.23
CA ILE A 147 -5.45 0.67 -4.65
C ILE A 147 -6.05 1.07 -6.00
N LYS A 148 -6.40 2.34 -6.17
CA LYS A 148 -6.96 2.86 -7.45
C LYS A 148 -6.01 2.61 -8.61
N TYR A 149 -4.75 2.95 -8.44
CA TYR A 149 -3.71 2.68 -9.43
C TYR A 149 -3.58 1.17 -9.72
N GLY A 150 -3.62 0.34 -8.67
CA GLY A 150 -3.56 -1.11 -8.80
C GLY A 150 -4.72 -1.68 -9.59
N ILE A 151 -5.93 -1.16 -9.42
CA ILE A 151 -7.12 -1.55 -10.20
C ILE A 151 -6.95 -1.11 -11.66
N GLU A 152 -6.56 0.13 -11.90
CA GLU A 152 -6.34 0.67 -13.24
C GLU A 152 -5.32 -0.15 -14.05
N LYS A 153 -4.23 -0.57 -13.39
CA LYS A 153 -3.17 -1.38 -14.02
C LYS A 153 -3.41 -2.89 -13.95
N ASN A 154 -4.59 -3.33 -13.52
CA ASN A 154 -4.97 -4.74 -13.37
C ASN A 154 -4.05 -5.54 -12.41
N TYR A 155 -3.49 -4.88 -11.41
CA TYR A 155 -2.81 -5.54 -10.30
C TYR A 155 -3.77 -5.96 -9.20
N ILE A 156 -4.87 -5.22 -9.03
CA ILE A 156 -5.92 -5.47 -8.05
C ILE A 156 -7.24 -5.66 -8.77
N SER A 157 -8.02 -6.66 -8.35
CA SER A 157 -9.38 -6.89 -8.87
C SER A 157 -10.28 -5.70 -8.52
N PRO A 158 -11.15 -5.21 -9.43
CA PRO A 158 -12.13 -4.19 -9.07
C PRO A 158 -13.14 -4.64 -8.01
N THR A 159 -13.25 -5.95 -7.78
CA THR A 159 -14.09 -6.57 -6.75
C THR A 159 -13.29 -7.11 -5.56
N TYR A 160 -12.11 -6.54 -5.31
CA TYR A 160 -11.26 -6.97 -4.21
C TYR A 160 -11.97 -6.85 -2.85
N LEU A 161 -11.56 -7.69 -1.92
CA LEU A 161 -11.95 -7.61 -0.52
C LEU A 161 -10.83 -6.97 0.29
N GLN A 162 -11.17 -5.89 0.98
CA GLN A 162 -10.26 -5.26 1.92
C GLN A 162 -10.36 -5.93 3.28
N LEU A 163 -9.22 -6.38 3.79
CA LEU A 163 -9.13 -6.87 5.15
C LEU A 163 -8.93 -5.68 6.11
N PRO A 164 -9.62 -5.69 7.26
CA PRO A 164 -9.59 -4.57 8.20
C PRO A 164 -8.20 -4.30 8.77
N LEU A 165 -7.97 -3.06 9.18
CA LEU A 165 -6.73 -2.58 9.78
C LEU A 165 -6.40 -3.28 11.10
N ASP A 166 -7.42 -3.68 11.90
CA ASP A 166 -7.27 -4.43 13.17
C ASP A 166 -6.56 -5.77 13.02
N GLY A 167 -5.93 -5.97 11.87
CA GLY A 167 -5.31 -7.22 11.51
C GLY A 167 -6.28 -8.36 11.72
N TRP A 168 -6.81 -8.92 10.66
CA TRP A 168 -7.53 -10.17 10.72
C TRP A 168 -6.70 -11.18 11.54
N ARG A 169 -6.94 -11.16 12.86
CA ARG A 169 -6.47 -12.20 13.78
C ARG A 169 -7.57 -13.25 13.79
N PRO A 170 -7.37 -14.40 13.17
CA PRO A 170 -8.28 -15.50 13.37
C PRO A 170 -8.43 -15.74 14.87
N SER A 171 -9.64 -16.07 15.34
CA SER A 171 -9.95 -16.28 16.77
C SER A 171 -9.01 -17.23 17.51
N TYR A 172 -8.24 -18.06 16.80
CA TYR A 172 -7.23 -18.95 17.38
C TYR A 172 -5.90 -18.26 17.74
N PHE A 173 -5.69 -16.99 17.39
CA PHE A 173 -4.58 -16.17 17.91
C PHE A 173 -4.92 -15.43 19.19
N LEU A 174 -6.20 -15.41 19.60
CA LEU A 174 -6.56 -14.92 20.91
C LEU A 174 -5.93 -15.87 21.93
N LYS A 175 -4.96 -15.37 22.69
CA LYS A 175 -4.41 -16.12 23.83
C LYS A 175 -5.58 -16.50 24.73
N PRO A 176 -5.68 -17.76 25.18
CA PRO A 176 -6.68 -18.08 26.18
C PRO A 176 -6.41 -17.18 27.39
N HIS A 177 -7.38 -16.37 27.76
CA HIS A 177 -7.35 -15.67 29.03
C HIS A 177 -7.20 -16.72 30.12
N ARG A 178 -6.13 -16.61 30.90
CA ARG A 178 -5.96 -17.40 32.11
C ARG A 178 -6.93 -16.94 33.17
#